data_eb744bee5f9901f9843205e613a81af7
#
_entry.id   eb744bee5f9901f9843205e613a81af7
#
_cell.length_a   1.000
_cell.length_b   1.000
_cell.length_c   1.000
_cell.angle_alpha   90.00
_cell.angle_beta   90.00
_cell.angle_gamma   90.00
#
_symmetry.space_group_name_H-M   'P 1'
#
loop_
_entity.id
_entity.type
_entity.pdbx_description
1 polymer ?
#
loop_
_entity_poly.entity_id
_entity_poly.type
_entity_poly.pdbx_seq_one_letter_code
_entity_poly.pdbx_strand_id
1 'polypeptide(L)'
;GQIITDRIGRYVLVDRAGLVSGRVSAHRDGFGFFEPDDDGDTLYLHDRQMRKVFHGDRVLVAVMPPSRHSKSKREARIVEVLERTHQRLIGRLREQAGVKFVTPEDDRFLHEILIPDDQLNGARFGQFVVVQLDTFPESNRQPVGHVVDVVGAASDPGIEVQVAVRTHDLPYEFSAEAIAQARAFGDSIDPTIADMRVDLRDYPFVTIDGEDARDFDDAVYAAPRGKGGWTLWVAIADVANYVTENSPLDQTAIQRGTSVYFPSEVIPMLPETLSNGLCSLNPQVDRLALAVCLEIASTGRV
;
A
#
# COMPACT_ATOMS: atom_id res chain seq x y z
N GLY A 1 -27.55 11.46 8.13
CA GLY A 1 -28.20 10.72 7.04
C GLY A 1 -28.01 11.45 5.73
N GLN A 2 -27.68 10.73 4.67
CA GLN A 2 -27.53 11.31 3.33
C GLN A 2 -28.90 11.54 2.72
N ILE A 3 -29.06 12.63 1.95
CA ILE A 3 -30.28 13.01 1.23
C ILE A 3 -30.01 12.92 -0.26
N ILE A 4 -30.91 12.27 -0.98
CA ILE A 4 -30.90 12.20 -2.45
C ILE A 4 -32.16 12.84 -3.02
N THR A 5 -32.11 13.17 -4.31
CA THR A 5 -33.29 13.67 -5.05
C THR A 5 -33.92 12.51 -5.83
N ASP A 6 -35.21 12.26 -5.60
CA ASP A 6 -35.98 11.26 -6.35
C ASP A 6 -36.22 11.73 -7.80
N ARG A 7 -36.81 10.84 -8.63
CA ARG A 7 -37.13 11.13 -10.05
C ARG A 7 -38.09 12.29 -10.27
N ILE A 8 -38.75 12.75 -9.21
CA ILE A 8 -39.76 13.82 -9.23
C ILE A 8 -39.18 15.09 -8.55
N GLY A 9 -37.89 15.11 -8.22
CA GLY A 9 -37.19 16.26 -7.62
C GLY A 9 -37.41 16.43 -6.10
N ARG A 10 -37.93 15.43 -5.39
CA ARG A 10 -38.13 15.48 -3.94
C ARG A 10 -36.92 14.92 -3.19
N TYR A 11 -36.54 15.57 -2.09
CA TYR A 11 -35.49 15.07 -1.21
C TYR A 11 -35.98 13.88 -0.39
N VAL A 12 -35.23 12.78 -0.42
CA VAL A 12 -35.53 11.54 0.28
C VAL A 12 -34.27 11.11 1.04
N LEU A 13 -34.43 10.59 2.26
CA LEU A 13 -33.33 9.95 2.97
C LEU A 13 -32.93 8.66 2.25
N VAL A 14 -31.63 8.39 2.11
CA VAL A 14 -31.08 7.19 1.46
C VAL A 14 -31.69 5.91 2.05
N ASP A 15 -31.75 5.81 3.38
CA ASP A 15 -32.31 4.65 4.08
C ASP A 15 -33.80 4.39 3.76
N ARG A 16 -34.58 5.46 3.50
CA ARG A 16 -36.01 5.35 3.11
C ARG A 16 -36.19 5.03 1.63
N ALA A 17 -35.17 5.25 0.81
CA ALA A 17 -35.18 4.94 -0.61
C ALA A 17 -34.85 3.47 -0.90
N GLY A 18 -34.47 2.67 0.11
CA GLY A 18 -34.02 1.28 -0.05
C GLY A 18 -32.71 1.18 -0.83
N LEU A 19 -31.86 2.21 -0.71
CA LEU A 19 -30.54 2.25 -1.32
C LEU A 19 -29.47 1.88 -0.30
N VAL A 20 -28.39 1.26 -0.77
CA VAL A 20 -27.27 0.82 0.03
C VAL A 20 -26.01 1.51 -0.44
N SER A 21 -25.19 2.03 0.49
CA SER A 21 -23.87 2.59 0.21
C SER A 21 -22.80 1.52 0.38
N GLY A 22 -21.71 1.62 -0.40
CA GLY A 22 -20.60 0.68 -0.34
C GLY A 22 -19.57 0.95 -1.45
N ARG A 23 -18.61 0.04 -1.58
CA ARG A 23 -17.49 0.15 -2.51
C ARG A 23 -17.63 -0.79 -3.71
N VAL A 24 -17.05 -0.36 -4.82
CA VAL A 24 -16.98 -1.14 -6.07
C VAL A 24 -15.68 -1.92 -6.10
N SER A 25 -15.77 -3.24 -6.24
CA SER A 25 -14.65 -4.13 -6.52
C SER A 25 -14.75 -4.59 -7.97
N ALA A 26 -13.90 -4.03 -8.85
CA ALA A 26 -13.90 -4.37 -10.27
C ALA A 26 -13.12 -5.66 -10.55
N HIS A 27 -13.58 -6.43 -11.53
CA HIS A 27 -12.90 -7.62 -12.03
C HIS A 27 -12.39 -7.36 -13.45
N ARG A 28 -11.20 -7.89 -13.78
CA ARG A 28 -10.55 -7.74 -15.10
C ARG A 28 -11.42 -8.17 -16.29
N ASP A 29 -12.38 -9.06 -16.09
CA ASP A 29 -13.29 -9.55 -17.13
C ASP A 29 -14.49 -8.60 -17.40
N GLY A 30 -14.48 -7.38 -16.82
CA GLY A 30 -15.44 -6.33 -17.15
C GLY A 30 -16.65 -6.26 -16.21
N PHE A 31 -16.89 -7.20 -15.35
CA PHE A 31 -17.90 -7.14 -14.30
C PHE A 31 -17.30 -6.67 -12.97
N GLY A 32 -18.12 -6.48 -11.95
CA GLY A 32 -17.65 -6.12 -10.61
C GLY A 32 -18.56 -6.64 -9.51
N PHE A 33 -18.15 -6.30 -8.30
CA PHE A 33 -18.91 -6.56 -7.09
C PHE A 33 -19.11 -5.26 -6.32
N PHE A 34 -20.20 -5.18 -5.62
CA PHE A 34 -20.49 -4.13 -4.67
C PHE A 34 -20.37 -4.71 -3.27
N GLU A 35 -19.52 -4.11 -2.46
CA GLU A 35 -19.26 -4.46 -1.07
C GLU A 35 -19.94 -3.39 -0.20
N PRO A 36 -21.04 -3.74 0.52
CA PRO A 36 -21.73 -2.79 1.38
C PRO A 36 -20.83 -2.24 2.49
N ASP A 37 -21.08 -1.00 2.94
CA ASP A 37 -20.40 -0.41 4.09
C ASP A 37 -20.80 -1.07 5.42
N ASP A 38 -21.93 -1.80 5.46
CA ASP A 38 -22.41 -2.62 6.56
C ASP A 38 -22.12 -4.12 6.32
N ASP A 39 -22.49 -4.99 7.27
CA ASP A 39 -22.31 -6.45 7.19
C ASP A 39 -23.22 -7.14 6.15
N GLY A 40 -23.66 -6.42 5.13
CA GLY A 40 -24.53 -6.93 4.06
C GLY A 40 -23.81 -7.88 3.08
N ASP A 41 -24.61 -8.66 2.34
CA ASP A 41 -24.09 -9.54 1.30
C ASP A 41 -23.48 -8.75 0.14
N THR A 42 -22.35 -9.22 -0.39
CA THR A 42 -21.76 -8.73 -1.62
C THR A 42 -22.71 -8.90 -2.81
N LEU A 43 -22.91 -7.85 -3.61
CA LEU A 43 -23.83 -7.84 -4.74
C LEU A 43 -23.06 -7.81 -6.07
N TYR A 44 -23.61 -8.45 -7.09
CA TYR A 44 -23.01 -8.47 -8.43
C TYR A 44 -23.33 -7.19 -9.20
N LEU A 45 -22.30 -6.62 -9.85
CA LEU A 45 -22.39 -5.49 -10.76
C LEU A 45 -22.11 -5.95 -12.19
N HIS A 46 -23.11 -5.82 -13.05
CA HIS A 46 -22.99 -6.17 -14.47
C HIS A 46 -22.02 -5.22 -15.19
N ASP A 47 -21.39 -5.65 -16.30
CA ASP A 47 -20.48 -4.86 -17.14
C ASP A 47 -20.99 -3.45 -17.45
N ARG A 48 -22.31 -3.31 -17.73
CA ARG A 48 -22.95 -2.02 -17.96
C ARG A 48 -22.88 -1.05 -16.78
N GLN A 49 -22.82 -1.57 -15.55
CA GLN A 49 -22.69 -0.74 -14.35
C GLN A 49 -21.24 -0.28 -14.21
N MET A 50 -20.29 -1.14 -14.56
CA MET A 50 -18.86 -0.85 -14.49
C MET A 50 -18.42 0.26 -15.45
N ARG A 51 -19.20 0.55 -16.51
CA ARG A 51 -18.93 1.66 -17.43
C ARG A 51 -19.02 3.06 -16.82
N LYS A 52 -19.47 3.20 -15.57
CA LYS A 52 -19.70 4.48 -14.89
C LYS A 52 -18.74 4.74 -13.75
N VAL A 53 -17.97 3.73 -13.37
CA VAL A 53 -17.20 3.71 -12.14
C VAL A 53 -15.81 3.13 -12.36
N PHE A 54 -14.93 3.44 -11.43
CA PHE A 54 -13.65 2.78 -11.26
C PHE A 54 -13.69 1.78 -10.11
N HIS A 55 -12.69 0.92 -10.06
CA HIS A 55 -12.42 0.10 -8.88
C HIS A 55 -12.22 1.00 -7.66
N GLY A 56 -12.75 0.60 -6.51
CA GLY A 56 -12.64 1.35 -5.25
C GLY A 56 -13.64 2.50 -5.08
N ASP A 57 -14.32 2.97 -6.14
CA ASP A 57 -15.31 4.04 -6.01
C ASP A 57 -16.38 3.70 -4.98
N ARG A 58 -16.72 4.66 -4.15
CA ARG A 58 -17.83 4.54 -3.21
C ARG A 58 -19.12 4.98 -3.87
N VAL A 59 -20.11 4.10 -3.89
CA VAL A 59 -21.34 4.28 -4.66
C VAL A 59 -22.57 4.01 -3.83
N LEU A 60 -23.69 4.53 -4.32
CA LEU A 60 -25.02 4.22 -3.84
C LEU A 60 -25.69 3.29 -4.86
N VAL A 61 -26.21 2.16 -4.41
CA VAL A 61 -26.85 1.17 -5.28
C VAL A 61 -28.28 0.87 -4.88
N ALA A 62 -29.10 0.51 -5.87
CA ALA A 62 -30.39 -0.14 -5.66
C ALA A 62 -30.21 -1.64 -5.81
N VAL A 63 -30.63 -2.40 -4.80
CA VAL A 63 -30.65 -3.87 -4.85
C VAL A 63 -31.75 -4.30 -5.82
N MET A 64 -31.38 -5.12 -6.81
CA MET A 64 -32.32 -5.60 -7.81
C MET A 64 -33.09 -6.82 -7.31
N PRO A 65 -34.39 -6.96 -7.64
CA PRO A 65 -35.14 -8.16 -7.35
C PRO A 65 -34.49 -9.38 -8.04
N PRO A 66 -34.58 -10.58 -7.44
CA PRO A 66 -34.01 -11.79 -8.02
C PRO A 66 -34.49 -12.01 -9.46
N SER A 67 -33.54 -12.15 -10.40
CA SER A 67 -33.87 -12.46 -11.78
C SER A 67 -34.26 -13.93 -11.93
N ARG A 68 -35.29 -14.21 -12.73
CA ARG A 68 -35.72 -15.59 -13.04
C ARG A 68 -34.63 -16.41 -13.73
N HIS A 69 -33.60 -15.76 -14.27
CA HIS A 69 -32.51 -16.37 -15.06
C HIS A 69 -31.20 -16.47 -14.28
N SER A 70 -31.06 -15.80 -13.13
CA SER A 70 -29.88 -15.84 -12.27
C SER A 70 -30.26 -16.37 -10.91
N LYS A 71 -30.13 -17.68 -10.69
CA LYS A 71 -30.50 -18.36 -9.45
C LYS A 71 -29.48 -18.19 -8.29
N SER A 72 -28.33 -17.52 -8.53
CA SER A 72 -27.22 -17.62 -7.56
C SER A 72 -26.60 -16.30 -7.10
N LYS A 73 -26.87 -15.14 -7.73
CA LYS A 73 -26.24 -13.87 -7.31
C LYS A 73 -27.30 -12.76 -7.25
N ARG A 74 -27.35 -12.06 -6.11
CA ARG A 74 -28.10 -10.82 -5.97
C ARG A 74 -27.39 -9.74 -6.76
N GLU A 75 -28.11 -8.98 -7.59
CA GLU A 75 -27.57 -7.95 -8.45
C GLU A 75 -27.85 -6.57 -7.88
N ALA A 76 -26.97 -5.62 -8.19
CA ALA A 76 -27.14 -4.22 -7.86
C ALA A 76 -27.06 -3.32 -9.09
N ARG A 77 -27.73 -2.18 -8.99
CA ARG A 77 -27.69 -1.11 -10.00
C ARG A 77 -27.14 0.16 -9.35
N ILE A 78 -26.06 0.69 -9.88
CA ILE A 78 -25.47 1.95 -9.41
C ILE A 78 -26.45 3.10 -9.71
N VAL A 79 -26.77 3.85 -8.67
CA VAL A 79 -27.65 5.02 -8.71
C VAL A 79 -26.82 6.28 -8.76
N GLU A 80 -25.81 6.39 -7.90
CA GLU A 80 -24.96 7.57 -7.75
C GLU A 80 -23.55 7.16 -7.30
N VAL A 81 -22.55 7.93 -7.71
CA VAL A 81 -21.18 7.83 -7.20
C VAL A 81 -21.03 8.86 -6.09
N LEU A 82 -20.74 8.39 -4.87
CA LEU A 82 -20.61 9.22 -3.69
C LEU A 82 -19.21 9.79 -3.55
N GLU A 83 -18.20 8.97 -3.90
CA GLU A 83 -16.79 9.31 -3.76
C GLU A 83 -15.97 8.64 -4.85
N ARG A 84 -15.06 9.39 -5.46
CA ARG A 84 -14.06 8.89 -6.39
C ARG A 84 -12.77 8.60 -5.63
N THR A 85 -12.41 7.34 -5.52
CA THR A 85 -11.23 6.92 -4.76
C THR A 85 -9.93 7.30 -5.46
N HIS A 86 -9.88 7.16 -6.77
CA HIS A 86 -8.68 7.43 -7.55
C HIS A 86 -8.82 8.72 -8.35
N GLN A 87 -7.90 9.66 -8.08
CA GLN A 87 -7.76 10.91 -8.82
C GLN A 87 -6.64 10.81 -9.87
N ARG A 88 -5.70 9.89 -9.66
CA ARG A 88 -4.55 9.63 -10.53
C ARG A 88 -4.47 8.16 -10.84
N LEU A 89 -4.03 7.86 -12.05
CA LEU A 89 -3.76 6.50 -12.48
C LEU A 89 -2.43 6.45 -13.22
N ILE A 90 -1.72 5.34 -13.11
CA ILE A 90 -0.56 5.04 -13.93
C ILE A 90 -0.97 4.12 -15.08
N GLY A 91 -0.39 4.35 -16.25
CA GLY A 91 -0.63 3.51 -17.40
C GLY A 91 0.30 3.84 -18.56
N ARG A 92 0.13 3.12 -19.64
CA ARG A 92 0.94 3.27 -20.84
C ARG A 92 0.28 4.21 -21.85
N LEU A 93 0.98 5.27 -22.26
CA LEU A 93 0.54 6.19 -23.28
C LEU A 93 0.55 5.51 -24.67
N ARG A 94 -0.59 5.51 -25.34
CA ARG A 94 -0.80 4.91 -26.65
C ARG A 94 -1.46 5.89 -27.60
N GLU A 95 -1.38 5.57 -28.91
CA GLU A 95 -2.13 6.27 -29.95
C GLU A 95 -2.75 5.25 -30.90
N GLN A 96 -4.00 5.49 -31.28
CA GLN A 96 -4.68 4.72 -32.30
C GLN A 96 -5.56 5.66 -33.15
N ALA A 97 -5.36 5.65 -34.45
CA ALA A 97 -6.10 6.48 -35.42
C ALA A 97 -6.12 7.99 -35.07
N GLY A 98 -5.01 8.51 -34.54
CA GLY A 98 -4.85 9.91 -34.13
C GLY A 98 -5.46 10.24 -32.76
N VAL A 99 -6.07 9.28 -32.07
CA VAL A 99 -6.57 9.45 -30.71
C VAL A 99 -5.51 8.99 -29.73
N LYS A 100 -5.17 9.85 -28.79
CA LYS A 100 -4.21 9.57 -27.71
C LYS A 100 -4.93 9.17 -26.44
N PHE A 101 -4.46 8.11 -25.83
CA PHE A 101 -5.05 7.58 -24.61
C PHE A 101 -4.01 6.86 -23.75
N VAL A 102 -4.32 6.74 -22.48
CA VAL A 102 -3.54 5.93 -21.54
C VAL A 102 -4.35 4.69 -21.19
N THR A 103 -3.72 3.53 -21.39
CA THR A 103 -4.25 2.24 -20.89
C THR A 103 -3.71 2.06 -19.48
N PRO A 104 -4.56 2.01 -18.44
CA PRO A 104 -4.13 1.76 -17.07
C PRO A 104 -3.34 0.46 -16.93
N GLU A 105 -2.37 0.42 -16.03
CA GLU A 105 -1.56 -0.77 -15.76
C GLU A 105 -2.29 -1.79 -14.89
N ASP A 106 -3.16 -1.33 -14.01
CA ASP A 106 -4.02 -2.19 -13.21
C ASP A 106 -5.26 -2.61 -14.05
N ASP A 107 -5.35 -3.89 -14.35
CA ASP A 107 -6.44 -4.51 -15.16
C ASP A 107 -7.85 -4.32 -14.56
N ARG A 108 -7.96 -3.86 -13.32
CA ARG A 108 -9.24 -3.52 -12.69
C ARG A 108 -9.82 -2.19 -13.19
N PHE A 109 -8.97 -1.34 -13.81
CA PHE A 109 -9.42 -0.11 -14.47
C PHE A 109 -9.73 -0.39 -15.94
N LEU A 110 -11.00 -0.60 -16.25
CA LEU A 110 -11.49 -1.08 -17.53
C LEU A 110 -11.58 0.01 -18.61
N HIS A 111 -11.26 1.25 -18.27
CA HIS A 111 -11.40 2.40 -19.16
C HIS A 111 -10.05 2.91 -19.64
N GLU A 112 -9.92 3.14 -20.92
CA GLU A 112 -8.86 3.96 -21.47
C GLU A 112 -9.14 5.43 -21.16
N ILE A 113 -8.09 6.18 -20.76
CA ILE A 113 -8.19 7.59 -20.39
C ILE A 113 -7.75 8.41 -21.58
N LEU A 114 -8.65 9.20 -22.16
CA LEU A 114 -8.33 10.08 -23.28
C LEU A 114 -7.40 11.21 -22.83
N ILE A 115 -6.37 11.50 -23.64
CA ILE A 115 -5.40 12.58 -23.38
C ILE A 115 -5.45 13.58 -24.53
N PRO A 116 -5.85 14.83 -24.30
CA PRO A 116 -5.79 15.89 -25.30
C PRO A 116 -4.33 16.15 -25.76
N ASP A 117 -4.18 16.62 -26.99
CA ASP A 117 -2.86 16.81 -27.62
C ASP A 117 -1.94 17.78 -26.88
N ASP A 118 -2.50 18.77 -26.24
CA ASP A 118 -1.80 19.79 -25.46
C ASP A 118 -1.53 19.37 -24.00
N GLN A 119 -1.98 18.16 -23.60
CA GLN A 119 -1.93 17.66 -22.22
C GLN A 119 -0.96 16.48 -22.02
N LEU A 120 -0.01 16.29 -22.92
CA LEU A 120 0.94 15.18 -22.91
C LEU A 120 2.13 15.38 -21.96
N ASN A 121 2.39 16.60 -21.48
CA ASN A 121 3.54 16.92 -20.62
C ASN A 121 4.88 16.35 -21.14
N GLY A 122 5.11 16.39 -22.46
CA GLY A 122 6.33 15.87 -23.08
C GLY A 122 6.44 14.35 -23.17
N ALA A 123 5.42 13.59 -22.76
CA ALA A 123 5.40 12.14 -22.85
C ALA A 123 5.43 11.64 -24.30
N ARG A 124 6.09 10.50 -24.51
CA ARG A 124 6.19 9.80 -25.79
C ARG A 124 5.38 8.51 -25.76
N PHE A 125 4.89 8.09 -26.92
CA PHE A 125 4.14 6.83 -27.01
C PHE A 125 4.97 5.64 -26.55
N GLY A 126 4.32 4.74 -25.81
CA GLY A 126 4.95 3.58 -25.21
C GLY A 126 5.53 3.80 -23.82
N GLN A 127 5.65 5.05 -23.36
CA GLN A 127 6.08 5.33 -22.00
C GLN A 127 4.96 5.10 -20.98
N PHE A 128 5.37 4.75 -19.77
CA PHE A 128 4.51 4.79 -18.59
C PHE A 128 4.40 6.23 -18.10
N VAL A 129 3.18 6.64 -17.82
CA VAL A 129 2.84 7.99 -17.36
C VAL A 129 1.85 7.94 -16.21
N VAL A 130 1.92 8.94 -15.34
CA VAL A 130 0.87 9.20 -14.35
C VAL A 130 -0.09 10.24 -14.93
N VAL A 131 -1.37 9.89 -14.92
CA VAL A 131 -2.45 10.74 -15.43
C VAL A 131 -3.28 11.24 -14.28
N GLN A 132 -3.51 12.55 -14.19
CA GLN A 132 -4.54 13.16 -13.37
C GLN A 132 -5.85 13.13 -14.14
N LEU A 133 -6.92 12.65 -13.52
CA LEU A 133 -8.25 12.59 -14.12
C LEU A 133 -8.93 13.96 -14.03
N ASP A 134 -9.36 14.48 -15.17
CA ASP A 134 -10.15 15.72 -15.28
C ASP A 134 -11.64 15.42 -15.33
N THR A 135 -12.01 14.31 -16.01
CA THR A 135 -13.37 13.80 -16.02
C THR A 135 -13.38 12.29 -15.78
N PHE A 136 -14.45 11.82 -15.14
CA PHE A 136 -14.63 10.42 -14.79
C PHE A 136 -15.52 9.70 -15.81
N PRO A 137 -15.49 8.34 -15.84
CA PRO A 137 -16.29 7.58 -16.78
C PRO A 137 -17.80 7.77 -16.55
N GLU A 138 -18.53 7.84 -17.63
CA GLU A 138 -19.99 7.83 -17.67
C GLU A 138 -20.44 6.71 -18.62
N SER A 139 -21.75 6.39 -18.63
CA SER A 139 -22.29 5.27 -19.41
C SER A 139 -21.87 5.27 -20.88
N ASN A 140 -21.69 6.45 -21.51
CA ASN A 140 -21.36 6.62 -22.92
C ASN A 140 -20.18 7.58 -23.14
N ARG A 141 -19.39 7.86 -22.11
CA ARG A 141 -18.28 8.81 -22.19
C ARG A 141 -17.04 8.23 -21.53
N GLN A 142 -15.95 8.21 -22.25
CA GLN A 142 -14.64 7.85 -21.71
C GLN A 142 -14.13 8.93 -20.76
N PRO A 143 -13.38 8.57 -19.72
CA PRO A 143 -12.68 9.52 -18.87
C PRO A 143 -11.65 10.30 -19.69
N VAL A 144 -11.39 11.54 -19.29
CA VAL A 144 -10.35 12.40 -19.85
C VAL A 144 -9.41 12.81 -18.75
N GLY A 145 -8.14 12.92 -19.05
CA GLY A 145 -7.12 13.37 -18.10
C GLY A 145 -5.94 14.02 -18.81
N HIS A 146 -4.97 14.44 -18.00
CA HIS A 146 -3.71 14.99 -18.48
C HIS A 146 -2.52 14.30 -17.80
N VAL A 147 -1.39 14.25 -18.49
CA VAL A 147 -0.17 13.65 -17.96
C VAL A 147 0.46 14.61 -16.95
N VAL A 148 0.65 14.14 -15.72
CA VAL A 148 1.30 14.92 -14.63
C VAL A 148 2.75 14.49 -14.42
N ASP A 149 3.09 13.22 -14.73
CA ASP A 149 4.44 12.70 -14.59
C ASP A 149 4.76 11.69 -15.69
N VAL A 150 6.01 11.66 -16.16
CA VAL A 150 6.53 10.69 -17.12
C VAL A 150 7.47 9.75 -16.39
N VAL A 151 7.03 8.53 -16.15
CA VAL A 151 7.78 7.54 -15.34
C VAL A 151 8.97 6.98 -16.11
N GLY A 152 8.77 6.61 -17.39
CA GLY A 152 9.83 6.09 -18.24
C GLY A 152 9.34 5.16 -19.35
N ALA A 153 10.27 4.63 -20.12
CA ALA A 153 9.99 3.64 -21.15
C ALA A 153 10.00 2.22 -20.56
N ALA A 154 9.30 1.29 -21.21
CA ALA A 154 9.28 -0.12 -20.78
C ALA A 154 10.68 -0.80 -20.82
N SER A 155 11.64 -0.21 -21.52
CA SER A 155 13.02 -0.69 -21.60
C SER A 155 13.94 -0.10 -20.53
N ASP A 156 13.46 0.84 -19.74
CA ASP A 156 14.30 1.51 -18.75
C ASP A 156 14.54 0.58 -17.55
N PRO A 157 15.77 0.47 -17.05
CA PRO A 157 16.07 -0.37 -15.89
C PRO A 157 15.27 0.06 -14.66
N GLY A 158 14.65 -0.91 -13.97
CA GLY A 158 13.87 -0.66 -12.74
C GLY A 158 12.48 -0.06 -12.98
N ILE A 159 12.03 0.07 -14.22
CA ILE A 159 10.72 0.64 -14.55
C ILE A 159 9.59 -0.14 -13.90
N GLU A 160 9.71 -1.47 -13.77
CA GLU A 160 8.70 -2.34 -13.18
C GLU A 160 8.44 -1.96 -11.71
N VAL A 161 9.49 -1.64 -10.96
CA VAL A 161 9.35 -1.19 -9.57
C VAL A 161 8.69 0.17 -9.50
N GLN A 162 9.13 1.12 -10.36
CA GLN A 162 8.56 2.46 -10.42
C GLN A 162 7.07 2.44 -10.81
N VAL A 163 6.68 1.52 -11.68
CA VAL A 163 5.29 1.28 -12.06
C VAL A 163 4.52 0.66 -10.90
N ALA A 164 5.04 -0.40 -10.26
CA ALA A 164 4.38 -1.07 -9.15
C ALA A 164 4.15 -0.11 -7.95
N VAL A 165 5.16 0.70 -7.61
CA VAL A 165 5.08 1.73 -6.57
C VAL A 165 3.88 2.65 -6.78
N ARG A 166 3.70 3.15 -8.01
CA ARG A 166 2.63 4.09 -8.36
C ARG A 166 1.28 3.40 -8.53
N THR A 167 1.28 2.14 -9.02
CA THR A 167 0.05 1.35 -9.17
C THR A 167 -0.59 1.05 -7.82
N HIS A 168 0.25 0.79 -6.80
CA HIS A 168 -0.19 0.46 -5.46
C HIS A 168 -0.16 1.64 -4.49
N ASP A 169 0.12 2.85 -4.98
CA ASP A 169 0.23 4.08 -4.19
C ASP A 169 1.15 3.92 -2.97
N LEU A 170 2.27 3.22 -3.17
CA LEU A 170 3.23 2.97 -2.11
C LEU A 170 3.97 4.26 -1.76
N PRO A 171 4.12 4.60 -0.48
CA PRO A 171 4.89 5.78 -0.05
C PRO A 171 6.38 5.53 -0.29
N TYR A 172 6.88 5.99 -1.43
CA TYR A 172 8.26 5.77 -1.89
C TYR A 172 9.25 6.76 -1.27
N GLU A 173 8.91 8.03 -1.21
CA GLU A 173 9.77 9.09 -0.68
C GLU A 173 9.57 9.28 0.82
N PHE A 174 10.66 9.54 1.54
CA PHE A 174 10.61 9.99 2.93
C PHE A 174 10.45 11.50 2.99
N SER A 175 9.74 12.01 4.01
CA SER A 175 9.68 13.44 4.25
C SER A 175 11.06 14.00 4.63
N ALA A 176 11.31 15.28 4.33
CA ALA A 176 12.56 15.94 4.66
C ALA A 176 12.83 15.91 6.18
N GLU A 177 11.78 16.03 6.99
CA GLU A 177 11.82 15.99 8.44
C GLU A 177 12.22 14.60 8.96
N ALA A 178 11.68 13.51 8.39
CA ALA A 178 12.04 12.14 8.76
C ALA A 178 13.51 11.84 8.41
N ILE A 179 13.97 12.26 7.23
CA ILE A 179 15.37 12.16 6.83
C ILE A 179 16.28 12.96 7.75
N ALA A 180 15.91 14.19 8.10
CA ALA A 180 16.70 15.03 8.99
C ALA A 180 16.80 14.42 10.39
N GLN A 181 15.69 13.90 10.92
CA GLN A 181 15.66 13.22 12.21
C GLN A 181 16.54 11.97 12.22
N ALA A 182 16.44 11.12 11.18
CA ALA A 182 17.27 9.92 11.08
C ALA A 182 18.77 10.25 11.04
N ARG A 183 19.15 11.27 10.27
CA ARG A 183 20.56 11.72 10.16
C ARG A 183 21.10 12.33 11.44
N ALA A 184 20.24 12.92 12.28
CA ALA A 184 20.66 13.53 13.54
C ALA A 184 21.21 12.51 14.56
N PHE A 185 20.87 11.23 14.44
CA PHE A 185 21.42 10.17 15.29
C PHE A 185 22.86 9.78 14.94
N GLY A 186 23.35 10.13 13.74
CA GLY A 186 24.66 9.70 13.26
C GLY A 186 24.73 8.20 12.91
N ASP A 187 25.95 7.64 12.92
CA ASP A 187 26.20 6.27 12.47
C ASP A 187 26.53 5.30 13.64
N SER A 188 26.63 5.81 14.88
CA SER A 188 26.99 5.05 16.07
C SER A 188 26.01 5.33 17.20
N ILE A 189 25.93 4.38 18.14
CA ILE A 189 25.11 4.56 19.35
C ILE A 189 25.67 5.69 20.22
N ASP A 190 24.78 6.39 20.93
CA ASP A 190 25.17 7.39 21.91
C ASP A 190 25.82 6.69 23.12
N PRO A 191 27.11 6.99 23.46
CA PRO A 191 27.79 6.38 24.58
C PRO A 191 27.05 6.55 25.91
N THR A 192 26.36 7.68 26.11
CA THR A 192 25.63 7.92 27.38
C THR A 192 24.43 7.01 27.53
N ILE A 193 23.80 6.61 26.42
CA ILE A 193 22.72 5.62 26.43
C ILE A 193 23.28 4.23 26.60
N ALA A 194 24.41 3.90 25.95
CA ALA A 194 25.09 2.61 26.10
C ALA A 194 25.49 2.33 27.53
N ASP A 195 26.01 3.32 28.26
CA ASP A 195 26.41 3.21 29.65
C ASP A 195 25.25 2.86 30.62
N MET A 196 24.01 3.11 30.20
CA MET A 196 22.82 2.74 30.98
C MET A 196 22.26 1.36 30.65
N ARG A 197 22.86 0.63 29.72
CA ARG A 197 22.40 -0.67 29.23
C ARG A 197 23.25 -1.81 29.79
N VAL A 198 22.67 -3.02 29.78
CA VAL A 198 23.42 -4.24 30.10
C VAL A 198 24.31 -4.59 28.92
N ASP A 199 25.60 -4.82 29.18
CA ASP A 199 26.56 -5.25 28.16
C ASP A 199 26.40 -6.74 27.86
N LEU A 200 26.02 -7.05 26.61
CA LEU A 200 25.86 -8.43 26.12
C LEU A 200 26.89 -8.79 25.04
N ARG A 201 27.94 -7.97 24.82
CA ARG A 201 28.89 -8.15 23.72
C ARG A 201 29.75 -9.41 23.85
N ASP A 202 29.89 -9.95 25.05
CA ASP A 202 30.61 -11.20 25.29
C ASP A 202 29.83 -12.46 24.88
N TYR A 203 28.54 -12.33 24.56
CA TYR A 203 27.73 -13.44 24.10
C TYR A 203 27.82 -13.56 22.58
N PRO A 204 28.07 -14.76 22.02
CA PRO A 204 28.18 -14.95 20.58
C PRO A 204 26.78 -15.03 19.93
N PHE A 205 26.10 -13.90 19.88
CA PHE A 205 24.84 -13.77 19.13
C PHE A 205 25.04 -14.01 17.64
N VAL A 206 24.04 -14.59 17.00
CA VAL A 206 23.96 -14.79 15.56
C VAL A 206 22.61 -14.31 15.03
N THR A 207 22.61 -13.76 13.84
CA THR A 207 21.40 -13.49 13.04
C THR A 207 21.19 -14.64 12.06
N ILE A 208 19.93 -14.94 11.71
CA ILE A 208 19.57 -16.05 10.81
C ILE A 208 18.60 -15.53 9.76
N ASP A 209 19.13 -14.83 8.79
CA ASP A 209 18.39 -14.13 7.73
C ASP A 209 18.80 -14.63 6.35
N GLY A 210 18.14 -14.09 5.31
CA GLY A 210 18.55 -14.34 3.94
C GLY A 210 19.93 -13.77 3.62
N GLU A 211 20.62 -14.35 2.63
CA GLU A 211 21.98 -13.96 2.24
C GLU A 211 22.10 -12.48 1.85
N ASP A 212 21.04 -11.90 1.28
CA ASP A 212 20.99 -10.52 0.83
C ASP A 212 20.41 -9.55 1.87
N ALA A 213 20.01 -10.02 3.06
CA ALA A 213 19.45 -9.18 4.12
C ALA A 213 20.47 -8.15 4.63
N ARG A 214 19.99 -6.94 4.96
CA ARG A 214 20.78 -5.84 5.53
C ARG A 214 20.14 -5.24 6.77
N ASP A 215 18.91 -5.61 7.04
CA ASP A 215 18.03 -5.16 8.10
C ASP A 215 17.84 -6.30 9.11
N PHE A 216 18.88 -6.57 9.90
CA PHE A 216 18.86 -7.64 10.90
C PHE A 216 18.10 -7.17 12.14
N ASP A 217 16.82 -7.49 12.22
CA ASP A 217 15.96 -7.06 13.32
C ASP A 217 16.19 -7.85 14.59
N ASP A 218 16.57 -9.13 14.48
CA ASP A 218 16.76 -10.03 15.63
C ASP A 218 18.06 -10.83 15.58
N ALA A 219 18.54 -11.16 16.76
CA ALA A 219 19.67 -12.05 16.97
C ALA A 219 19.40 -12.99 18.12
N VAL A 220 19.95 -14.19 18.05
CA VAL A 220 19.77 -15.23 19.04
C VAL A 220 21.10 -15.80 19.55
N TYR A 221 21.10 -16.22 20.81
CA TYR A 221 22.19 -17.00 21.40
C TYR A 221 21.60 -18.07 22.29
N ALA A 222 22.10 -19.31 22.18
CA ALA A 222 21.67 -20.41 23.01
C ALA A 222 22.86 -21.16 23.65
N ALA A 223 22.74 -21.48 24.93
CA ALA A 223 23.71 -22.27 25.65
C ALA A 223 23.05 -23.40 26.46
N PRO A 224 23.69 -24.60 26.54
CA PRO A 224 23.17 -25.68 27.36
C PRO A 224 23.29 -25.36 28.86
N ARG A 225 22.30 -25.82 29.65
CA ARG A 225 22.28 -25.69 31.11
C ARG A 225 22.75 -26.98 31.77
N GLY A 226 23.52 -26.85 32.85
CA GLY A 226 24.16 -27.99 33.55
C GLY A 226 23.23 -29.06 34.13
N LYS A 227 21.91 -28.81 34.21
CA LYS A 227 20.89 -29.77 34.70
C LYS A 227 19.95 -30.24 33.58
N GLY A 228 20.34 -30.08 32.31
CA GLY A 228 19.52 -30.29 31.11
C GLY A 228 18.65 -29.10 30.76
N GLY A 229 18.39 -28.95 29.47
CA GLY A 229 17.70 -27.79 28.91
C GLY A 229 18.69 -26.73 28.39
N TRP A 230 18.17 -25.53 28.13
CA TRP A 230 18.88 -24.46 27.42
C TRP A 230 18.61 -23.10 28.06
N THR A 231 19.56 -22.22 27.99
CA THR A 231 19.32 -20.77 28.11
C THR A 231 19.30 -20.18 26.70
N LEU A 232 18.22 -19.53 26.32
CA LEU A 232 18.04 -18.84 25.03
C LEU A 232 17.95 -17.34 25.29
N TRP A 233 18.81 -16.59 24.63
CA TRP A 233 18.72 -15.15 24.53
C TRP A 233 18.16 -14.79 23.17
N VAL A 234 17.19 -13.86 23.15
CA VAL A 234 16.65 -13.24 21.96
C VAL A 234 16.83 -11.73 22.10
N ALA A 235 17.53 -11.12 21.17
CA ALA A 235 17.78 -9.69 21.13
C ALA A 235 17.07 -9.12 19.90
N ILE A 236 16.26 -8.08 20.09
CA ILE A 236 15.57 -7.34 19.03
C ILE A 236 16.15 -5.93 18.99
N ALA A 237 16.41 -5.40 17.81
CA ALA A 237 16.88 -4.02 17.65
C ALA A 237 15.94 -3.03 18.37
N ASP A 238 16.51 -2.16 19.22
CA ASP A 238 15.71 -1.20 20.01
C ASP A 238 15.31 0.01 19.15
N VAL A 239 14.40 -0.22 18.19
CA VAL A 239 13.87 0.79 17.28
C VAL A 239 13.20 1.92 18.06
N ALA A 240 12.54 1.62 19.19
CA ALA A 240 11.84 2.60 20.01
C ALA A 240 12.77 3.66 20.62
N ASN A 241 14.07 3.38 20.73
CA ASN A 241 15.07 4.38 21.17
C ASN A 241 15.22 5.53 20.13
N TYR A 242 14.97 5.26 18.86
CA TYR A 242 15.15 6.20 17.76
C TYR A 242 13.82 6.75 17.23
N VAL A 243 12.80 5.91 17.16
CA VAL A 243 11.47 6.26 16.68
C VAL A 243 10.56 6.52 17.86
N THR A 244 10.47 7.80 18.25
CA THR A 244 9.63 8.22 19.37
C THR A 244 8.21 8.57 18.89
N GLU A 245 7.24 8.33 19.75
CA GLU A 245 5.82 8.56 19.46
C GLU A 245 5.56 9.99 18.92
N ASN A 246 4.76 10.11 17.87
CA ASN A 246 4.40 11.34 17.15
C ASN A 246 5.57 12.07 16.48
N SER A 247 6.77 11.50 16.43
CA SER A 247 7.90 12.06 15.68
C SER A 247 7.69 11.94 14.16
N PRO A 248 8.43 12.72 13.32
CA PRO A 248 8.38 12.54 11.86
C PRO A 248 8.70 11.11 11.40
N LEU A 249 9.62 10.40 12.06
CA LEU A 249 9.92 9.01 11.79
C LEU A 249 8.74 8.09 12.12
N ASP A 250 8.08 8.29 13.25
CA ASP A 250 6.91 7.52 13.68
C ASP A 250 5.73 7.71 12.70
N GLN A 251 5.42 8.95 12.34
CA GLN A 251 4.37 9.26 11.37
C GLN A 251 4.64 8.60 10.01
N THR A 252 5.90 8.62 9.56
CA THR A 252 6.31 7.97 8.32
C THR A 252 6.22 6.45 8.43
N ALA A 253 6.63 5.86 9.54
CA ALA A 253 6.54 4.42 9.78
C ALA A 253 5.08 3.93 9.82
N ILE A 254 4.19 4.67 10.48
CA ILE A 254 2.74 4.40 10.50
C ILE A 254 2.16 4.43 9.08
N GLN A 255 2.51 5.46 8.29
CA GLN A 255 2.02 5.59 6.92
C GLN A 255 2.51 4.44 6.02
N ARG A 256 3.75 3.98 6.19
CA ARG A 256 4.33 2.89 5.40
C ARG A 256 3.85 1.52 5.85
N GLY A 257 3.70 1.31 7.14
CA GLY A 257 3.21 0.08 7.77
C GLY A 257 4.21 -1.08 7.78
N THR A 258 5.00 -1.23 6.72
CA THR A 258 6.03 -2.28 6.56
C THR A 258 7.06 -1.88 5.52
N SER A 259 8.18 -2.58 5.47
CA SER A 259 9.08 -2.56 4.31
C SER A 259 8.48 -3.36 3.15
N VAL A 260 8.74 -2.94 1.91
CA VAL A 260 8.28 -3.64 0.69
C VAL A 260 9.50 -4.11 -0.09
N TYR A 261 9.58 -5.42 -0.34
CA TYR A 261 10.72 -6.05 -0.98
C TYR A 261 10.40 -6.36 -2.44
N PHE A 262 11.21 -5.79 -3.35
CA PHE A 262 11.22 -6.10 -4.76
C PHE A 262 12.46 -6.95 -5.09
N PRO A 263 12.49 -7.68 -6.20
CA PRO A 263 13.66 -8.47 -6.58
C PRO A 263 14.96 -7.67 -6.73
N SER A 264 14.87 -6.37 -7.05
CA SER A 264 16.02 -5.50 -7.33
C SER A 264 16.28 -4.43 -6.27
N GLU A 265 15.29 -4.10 -5.42
CA GLU A 265 15.39 -3.06 -4.41
C GLU A 265 14.39 -3.27 -3.26
N VAL A 266 14.64 -2.59 -2.15
CA VAL A 266 13.75 -2.56 -0.98
C VAL A 266 13.28 -1.13 -0.76
N ILE A 267 11.97 -0.96 -0.53
CA ILE A 267 11.39 0.29 -0.02
C ILE A 267 11.24 0.11 1.49
N PRO A 268 12.19 0.60 2.30
CA PRO A 268 12.21 0.32 3.71
C PRO A 268 11.16 1.13 4.48
N MET A 269 10.67 0.60 5.61
CA MET A 269 9.73 1.29 6.49
C MET A 269 10.37 2.53 7.15
N LEU A 270 11.66 2.46 7.46
CA LEU A 270 12.46 3.55 8.03
C LEU A 270 13.59 3.95 7.07
N PRO A 271 14.13 5.18 7.15
CA PRO A 271 15.31 5.56 6.39
C PRO A 271 16.48 4.58 6.58
N GLU A 272 17.25 4.30 5.54
CA GLU A 272 18.33 3.29 5.55
C GLU A 272 19.40 3.52 6.66
N THR A 273 19.63 4.76 7.07
CA THR A 273 20.49 5.09 8.21
C THR A 273 20.04 4.42 9.52
N LEU A 274 18.75 4.13 9.62
CA LEU A 274 18.17 3.36 10.72
C LEU A 274 17.97 1.90 10.31
N SER A 275 17.22 1.59 9.27
CA SER A 275 16.84 0.21 8.92
C SER A 275 18.05 -0.69 8.65
N ASN A 276 19.05 -0.22 7.90
CA ASN A 276 20.27 -0.96 7.60
C ASN A 276 21.45 -0.58 8.54
N GLY A 277 21.26 0.48 9.34
CA GLY A 277 22.25 1.10 10.21
C GLY A 277 22.01 0.83 11.69
N LEU A 278 21.55 1.86 12.41
CA LEU A 278 21.42 1.83 13.87
C LEU A 278 20.40 0.81 14.39
N CYS A 279 19.37 0.49 13.63
CA CYS A 279 18.37 -0.51 13.96
C CYS A 279 18.64 -1.89 13.34
N SER A 280 19.82 -2.09 12.71
CA SER A 280 20.23 -3.40 12.21
C SER A 280 21.34 -3.98 13.10
N LEU A 281 21.17 -5.23 13.57
CA LEU A 281 22.11 -5.94 14.42
C LEU A 281 23.30 -6.46 13.60
N ASN A 282 23.98 -5.52 12.93
CA ASN A 282 25.15 -5.79 12.09
C ASN A 282 26.33 -6.40 12.88
N PRO A 283 27.15 -7.27 12.26
CA PRO A 283 28.27 -7.89 12.92
C PRO A 283 29.33 -6.87 13.32
N GLN A 284 29.94 -7.10 14.49
CA GLN A 284 31.12 -6.37 15.03
C GLN A 284 30.90 -4.86 15.24
N VAL A 285 29.66 -4.41 15.38
CA VAL A 285 29.33 -3.04 15.77
C VAL A 285 28.36 -3.05 16.94
N ASP A 286 28.47 -2.06 17.80
CA ASP A 286 27.59 -1.91 18.95
C ASP A 286 26.19 -1.46 18.48
N ARG A 287 25.14 -2.12 19.00
CA ARG A 287 23.75 -1.82 18.73
C ARG A 287 22.92 -1.87 20.00
N LEU A 288 21.93 -0.99 20.09
CA LEU A 288 20.95 -1.05 21.17
C LEU A 288 19.92 -2.14 20.85
N ALA A 289 19.65 -2.99 21.83
CA ALA A 289 18.69 -4.07 21.70
C ALA A 289 17.80 -4.18 22.94
N LEU A 290 16.58 -4.62 22.72
CA LEU A 290 15.70 -5.15 23.75
C LEU A 290 15.94 -6.67 23.82
N ALA A 291 16.50 -7.18 24.93
CA ALA A 291 16.84 -8.58 25.03
C ALA A 291 16.02 -9.33 26.09
N VAL A 292 15.64 -10.57 25.76
CA VAL A 292 14.95 -11.49 26.67
C VAL A 292 15.81 -12.75 26.88
N CYS A 293 15.96 -13.16 28.14
CA CYS A 293 16.61 -14.41 28.50
C CYS A 293 15.56 -15.43 28.91
N LEU A 294 15.48 -16.53 28.21
CA LEU A 294 14.52 -17.62 28.42
C LEU A 294 15.23 -18.85 28.94
N GLU A 295 14.70 -19.44 30.03
CA GLU A 295 15.18 -20.71 30.56
C GLU A 295 14.26 -21.85 30.05
N ILE A 296 14.80 -22.68 29.18
CA ILE A 296 14.09 -23.78 28.56
C ILE A 296 14.46 -25.09 29.25
N ALA A 297 13.48 -25.77 29.84
CA ALA A 297 13.67 -27.06 30.46
C ALA A 297 13.99 -28.16 29.40
N SER A 298 14.54 -29.32 29.87
CA SER A 298 14.78 -30.48 28.99
C SER A 298 13.52 -31.02 28.29
N THR A 299 12.33 -30.69 28.79
CA THR A 299 11.02 -31.03 28.20
C THR A 299 10.54 -30.01 27.16
N GLY A 300 11.29 -28.92 26.91
CA GLY A 300 10.90 -27.83 26.01
C GLY A 300 10.00 -26.77 26.67
N ARG A 301 9.67 -26.87 27.94
CA ARG A 301 8.90 -25.82 28.65
C ARG A 301 9.80 -24.63 28.97
N VAL A 302 9.28 -23.41 28.75
CA VAL A 302 9.85 -22.13 29.17
C VAL A 302 9.37 -21.82 30.58
#